data_687b700efd112e7a048dcc78b88fe897
#
_entry.id   687b700efd112e7a048dcc78b88fe897
#
_cell.length_a   1.000
_cell.length_b   1.000
_cell.length_c   1.000
_cell.angle_alpha   90.00
_cell.angle_beta   90.00
_cell.angle_gamma   90.00
#
_symmetry.space_group_name_H-M   'P 1'
#
loop_
_entity.id
_entity.type
_entity.pdbx_description
1 polymer ?
#
loop_
_entity_poly.entity_id
_entity_poly.type
_entity_poly.pdbx_seq_one_letter_code
_entity_poly.pdbx_strand_id
1 'polypeptide(L)'
;MKNTLIVPISIIAVAAVAVLVIKLLGMAQESSIPLPPSVTPPADLPSPATSTTSSSTDGVADREEILHVQIDQDASGLGVKVAPLEVVEDSRCPIDVQCIQAGTVRVRTLLISGLGQSEVIFKLDTPVSTEAEEVTLVKVTPERVAGKNIVPGQYRFEFKVKKR
;
A
#
# COMPACT_ATOMS: atom_id res chain seq x y z
N MET A 1 -56.08 -14.02 14.37
CA MET A 1 -55.85 -13.63 12.98
C MET A 1 -54.45 -14.06 12.62
N LYS A 2 -54.34 -15.17 11.88
CA LYS A 2 -53.03 -15.73 11.48
C LYS A 2 -52.70 -15.22 10.10
N ASN A 3 -51.77 -14.24 9.99
CA ASN A 3 -51.23 -13.84 8.71
C ASN A 3 -50.12 -14.82 8.31
N THR A 4 -50.47 -15.79 7.51
CA THR A 4 -49.53 -16.68 6.84
C THR A 4 -48.84 -15.89 5.72
N LEU A 5 -47.57 -15.55 5.93
CA LEU A 5 -46.74 -14.89 4.91
C LEU A 5 -46.41 -15.95 3.83
N ILE A 6 -47.21 -16.00 2.77
CA ILE A 6 -46.91 -16.81 1.60
C ILE A 6 -45.85 -16.08 0.80
N VAL A 7 -44.57 -16.40 1.03
CA VAL A 7 -43.50 -15.98 0.15
C VAL A 7 -43.61 -16.79 -1.13
N PRO A 8 -43.80 -16.23 -2.32
CA PRO A 8 -43.98 -16.99 -3.54
C PRO A 8 -42.71 -17.78 -3.87
N ILE A 9 -42.84 -19.05 -3.99
CA ILE A 9 -41.78 -20.03 -4.32
C ILE A 9 -40.99 -19.65 -5.57
N SER A 10 -41.55 -18.82 -6.46
CA SER A 10 -40.88 -18.27 -7.63
C SER A 10 -39.64 -17.43 -7.33
N ILE A 11 -39.61 -16.69 -6.21
CA ILE A 11 -38.46 -15.83 -5.88
C ILE A 11 -37.23 -16.65 -5.47
N ILE A 12 -37.47 -17.78 -4.78
CA ILE A 12 -36.40 -18.68 -4.35
C ILE A 12 -35.80 -19.43 -5.57
N ALA A 13 -36.63 -19.80 -6.53
CA ALA A 13 -36.16 -20.45 -7.75
C ALA A 13 -35.28 -19.53 -8.62
N VAL A 14 -35.66 -18.26 -8.75
CA VAL A 14 -34.88 -17.28 -9.53
C VAL A 14 -33.50 -16.98 -8.87
N ALA A 15 -33.45 -16.88 -7.54
CA ALA A 15 -32.21 -16.69 -6.83
C ALA A 15 -31.24 -17.88 -6.96
N ALA A 16 -31.76 -19.10 -6.93
CA ALA A 16 -30.94 -20.32 -7.09
C ALA A 16 -30.33 -20.43 -8.49
N VAL A 17 -31.06 -20.04 -9.53
CA VAL A 17 -30.57 -20.04 -10.92
C VAL A 17 -29.51 -18.97 -11.13
N ALA A 18 -29.67 -17.78 -10.55
CA ALA A 18 -28.68 -16.70 -10.66
C ALA A 18 -27.32 -17.09 -10.02
N VAL A 19 -27.35 -17.74 -8.87
CA VAL A 19 -26.11 -18.21 -8.20
C VAL A 19 -25.43 -19.31 -9.01
N LEU A 20 -26.20 -20.20 -9.64
CA LEU A 20 -25.66 -21.29 -10.48
C LEU A 20 -24.98 -20.72 -11.73
N VAL A 21 -25.57 -19.73 -12.38
CA VAL A 21 -25.00 -19.09 -13.58
C VAL A 21 -23.70 -18.35 -13.26
N ILE A 22 -23.62 -17.66 -12.12
CA ILE A 22 -22.39 -16.97 -11.69
C ILE A 22 -21.26 -17.98 -11.42
N LYS A 23 -21.57 -19.14 -10.84
CA LYS A 23 -20.57 -20.20 -10.62
C LYS A 23 -20.08 -20.84 -11.91
N LEU A 24 -20.95 -21.01 -12.91
CA LEU A 24 -20.57 -21.58 -14.22
C LEU A 24 -19.75 -20.60 -15.09
N LEU A 25 -19.98 -19.31 -14.97
CA LEU A 25 -19.22 -18.28 -15.69
C LEU A 25 -17.85 -17.98 -15.06
N GLY A 26 -17.61 -18.35 -13.81
CA GLY A 26 -16.36 -18.16 -13.09
C GLY A 26 -15.27 -19.20 -13.34
N MET A 27 -15.54 -20.28 -14.12
CA MET A 27 -14.59 -21.40 -14.31
C MET A 27 -13.85 -21.37 -15.66
N ALA A 28 -13.89 -20.28 -16.42
CA ALA A 28 -13.23 -20.21 -17.72
C ALA A 28 -12.30 -19.00 -17.83
N GLN A 29 -11.20 -19.00 -17.07
CA GLN A 29 -10.00 -18.23 -17.45
C GLN A 29 -8.75 -18.93 -16.94
N GLU A 30 -8.40 -19.99 -17.67
CA GLU A 30 -7.06 -20.53 -17.72
C GLU A 30 -6.27 -19.67 -18.70
N SER A 31 -5.59 -18.65 -18.18
CA SER A 31 -4.68 -17.81 -18.97
C SER A 31 -3.37 -18.54 -19.14
N SER A 32 -3.22 -19.19 -20.28
CA SER A 32 -1.93 -19.67 -20.79
C SER A 32 -0.97 -18.48 -20.97
N ILE A 33 0.06 -18.42 -20.15
CA ILE A 33 1.16 -17.48 -20.31
C ILE A 33 2.08 -18.03 -21.41
N PRO A 34 2.28 -17.35 -22.55
CA PRO A 34 3.30 -17.75 -23.53
C PRO A 34 4.70 -17.47 -22.94
N LEU A 35 5.57 -18.49 -22.96
CA LEU A 35 6.99 -18.31 -22.66
C LEU A 35 7.62 -17.34 -23.67
N PRO A 36 8.45 -16.40 -23.21
CA PRO A 36 9.26 -15.60 -24.12
C PRO A 36 10.36 -16.44 -24.78
N PRO A 37 10.71 -16.19 -26.04
CA PRO A 37 11.76 -16.90 -26.73
C PRO A 37 13.13 -16.59 -26.11
N SER A 38 13.94 -17.63 -25.94
CA SER A 38 15.35 -17.56 -25.55
C SER A 38 16.13 -16.69 -26.54
N VAL A 39 16.62 -15.56 -26.06
CA VAL A 39 17.62 -14.77 -26.80
C VAL A 39 18.99 -15.21 -26.32
N THR A 40 19.72 -15.86 -27.19
CA THR A 40 21.14 -16.20 -27.05
C THR A 40 21.97 -14.93 -27.10
N PRO A 41 22.86 -14.64 -26.14
CA PRO A 41 23.75 -13.50 -26.24
C PRO A 41 24.93 -13.79 -27.20
N PRO A 42 25.34 -12.86 -28.08
CA PRO A 42 26.60 -12.94 -28.76
C PRO A 42 27.76 -12.61 -27.83
N ALA A 43 28.82 -13.44 -27.91
CA ALA A 43 30.10 -13.20 -27.28
C ALA A 43 30.87 -12.12 -28.04
N ASP A 44 31.59 -11.30 -27.35
CA ASP A 44 32.98 -10.87 -27.54
C ASP A 44 33.25 -9.41 -27.10
N LEU A 45 34.02 -9.33 -26.00
CA LEU A 45 35.26 -8.58 -25.70
C LEU A 45 35.28 -7.04 -25.65
N PRO A 46 36.27 -6.45 -24.93
CA PRO A 46 36.86 -6.74 -23.62
C PRO A 46 36.74 -5.60 -22.61
N SER A 47 37.01 -5.97 -21.38
CA SER A 47 37.19 -5.09 -20.20
C SER A 47 38.26 -3.98 -20.42
N PRO A 48 38.13 -2.83 -19.75
CA PRO A 48 39.13 -2.57 -18.73
C PRO A 48 38.52 -2.36 -17.32
N ALA A 49 39.20 -2.94 -16.39
CA ALA A 49 39.02 -2.83 -14.98
C ALA A 49 39.16 -1.36 -14.50
N THR A 50 38.18 -0.91 -13.74
CA THR A 50 38.42 0.09 -12.70
C THR A 50 37.70 -0.39 -11.46
N SER A 51 38.48 -1.01 -10.60
CA SER A 51 38.08 -1.39 -9.25
C SER A 51 37.88 -0.12 -8.46
N THR A 52 36.62 0.30 -8.27
CA THR A 52 36.30 1.19 -7.17
C THR A 52 35.74 0.29 -6.06
N THR A 53 36.64 -0.15 -5.20
CA THR A 53 36.31 -0.76 -3.91
C THR A 53 35.60 0.28 -3.08
N SER A 54 34.28 0.27 -3.12
CA SER A 54 33.48 0.90 -2.08
C SER A 54 33.44 -0.09 -0.91
N SER A 55 34.30 0.14 0.04
CA SER A 55 34.27 -0.52 1.34
C SER A 55 32.93 -0.19 2.00
N SER A 56 31.98 -1.09 1.88
CA SER A 56 30.80 -1.11 2.73
C SER A 56 31.27 -1.50 4.12
N THR A 57 31.50 -0.52 4.96
CA THR A 57 31.64 -0.74 6.39
C THR A 57 30.32 -1.29 6.90
N ASP A 58 30.31 -2.55 7.29
CA ASP A 58 29.20 -3.22 7.98
C ASP A 58 28.85 -2.47 9.28
N GLY A 59 27.94 -1.52 9.16
CA GLY A 59 27.18 -0.98 10.28
C GLY A 59 25.78 -1.60 10.25
N VAL A 60 25.60 -2.73 10.90
CA VAL A 60 24.33 -3.49 10.97
C VAL A 60 23.20 -2.72 11.68
N ALA A 61 23.48 -1.55 12.26
CA ALA A 61 22.59 -0.85 13.19
C ALA A 61 21.76 0.30 12.59
N ASP A 62 21.91 0.67 11.34
CA ASP A 62 21.23 1.86 10.81
C ASP A 62 20.69 1.69 9.37
N ARG A 63 20.10 0.54 9.09
CA ARG A 63 19.42 0.34 7.82
C ARG A 63 18.09 1.11 7.83
N GLU A 64 18.01 2.09 6.95
CA GLU A 64 16.83 2.92 6.74
C GLU A 64 16.39 2.79 5.28
N GLU A 65 15.08 2.71 5.05
CA GLU A 65 14.50 2.59 3.72
C GLU A 65 13.25 3.48 3.61
N ILE A 66 13.06 4.14 2.46
CA ILE A 66 11.87 4.93 2.17
C ILE A 66 10.96 4.15 1.24
N LEU A 67 9.74 3.91 1.69
CA LEU A 67 8.69 3.25 0.93
C LEU A 67 7.73 4.29 0.36
N HIS A 68 7.52 4.25 -0.94
CA HIS A 68 6.56 5.09 -1.65
C HIS A 68 5.30 4.28 -1.96
N VAL A 69 4.14 4.76 -1.52
CA VAL A 69 2.89 4.01 -1.66
C VAL A 69 1.68 4.95 -1.82
N GLN A 70 0.61 4.44 -2.42
CA GLN A 70 -0.67 5.15 -2.60
C GLN A 70 -1.78 4.45 -1.80
N ILE A 71 -2.97 5.07 -1.74
CA ILE A 71 -4.17 4.40 -1.24
C ILE A 71 -4.43 3.13 -2.06
N ASP A 72 -4.84 2.06 -1.39
CA ASP A 72 -5.13 0.74 -1.96
C ASP A 72 -3.93 0.06 -2.66
N GLN A 73 -2.71 0.54 -2.43
CA GLN A 73 -1.46 -0.11 -2.84
C GLN A 73 -0.66 -0.53 -1.61
N ASP A 74 0.32 -1.39 -1.81
CA ASP A 74 1.24 -1.80 -0.76
C ASP A 74 2.69 -1.62 -1.18
N ALA A 75 3.55 -1.38 -0.21
CA ALA A 75 4.99 -1.34 -0.36
C ALA A 75 5.66 -2.10 0.79
N SER A 76 6.79 -2.72 0.50
CA SER A 76 7.51 -3.55 1.48
C SER A 76 8.99 -3.17 1.53
N GLY A 77 9.56 -3.16 2.71
CA GLY A 77 10.99 -2.94 2.94
C GLY A 77 11.38 -3.29 4.36
N LEU A 78 12.61 -3.72 4.55
CA LEU A 78 13.22 -4.07 5.84
C LEU A 78 12.41 -5.05 6.72
N GLY A 79 11.54 -5.87 6.12
CA GLY A 79 10.73 -6.85 6.86
C GLY A 79 9.34 -6.38 7.25
N VAL A 80 8.96 -5.16 6.89
CA VAL A 80 7.59 -4.66 7.03
C VAL A 80 6.94 -4.43 5.68
N LYS A 81 5.61 -4.47 5.68
CA LYS A 81 4.76 -4.09 4.56
C LYS A 81 3.73 -3.08 5.04
N VAL A 82 3.55 -2.01 4.31
CA VAL A 82 2.59 -0.95 4.59
C VAL A 82 1.58 -0.86 3.46
N ALA A 83 0.29 -0.77 3.79
CA ALA A 83 -0.79 -0.61 2.83
C ALA A 83 -1.77 0.45 3.35
N PRO A 84 -1.66 1.71 2.91
CA PRO A 84 -2.57 2.78 3.29
C PRO A 84 -4.00 2.49 2.78
N LEU A 85 -4.97 2.54 3.68
CA LEU A 85 -6.38 2.26 3.39
C LEU A 85 -7.16 3.54 3.15
N GLU A 86 -7.00 4.54 4.04
CA GLU A 86 -7.69 5.82 3.91
C GLU A 86 -6.99 6.93 4.67
N VAL A 87 -7.23 8.16 4.27
CA VAL A 87 -6.88 9.36 5.02
C VAL A 87 -8.03 9.68 5.97
N VAL A 88 -7.80 9.46 7.26
CA VAL A 88 -8.81 9.71 8.32
C VAL A 88 -8.97 11.20 8.57
N GLU A 89 -7.86 11.94 8.51
CA GLU A 89 -7.81 13.37 8.75
C GLU A 89 -6.66 13.99 7.96
N ASP A 90 -6.90 15.12 7.33
CA ASP A 90 -5.86 15.97 6.75
C ASP A 90 -6.11 17.42 7.14
N SER A 91 -5.47 17.84 8.22
CA SER A 91 -5.52 19.20 8.76
C SER A 91 -4.23 19.99 8.50
N ARG A 92 -3.35 19.52 7.59
CA ARG A 92 -2.11 20.25 7.23
C ARG A 92 -2.42 21.66 6.81
N CYS A 93 -1.53 22.59 7.14
CA CYS A 93 -1.66 23.97 6.69
C CYS A 93 -1.56 24.05 5.17
N PRO A 94 -2.52 24.67 4.48
CA PRO A 94 -2.41 24.93 3.04
C PRO A 94 -1.20 25.82 2.73
N ILE A 95 -0.54 25.55 1.61
CA ILE A 95 0.69 26.29 1.21
C ILE A 95 0.47 27.76 0.87
N ASP A 96 -0.76 28.13 0.58
CA ASP A 96 -1.18 29.48 0.15
C ASP A 96 -1.77 30.33 1.29
N VAL A 97 -1.73 29.84 2.53
CA VAL A 97 -2.19 30.57 3.71
C VAL A 97 -1.20 30.44 4.87
N GLN A 98 -1.25 31.38 5.81
CA GLN A 98 -0.47 31.32 7.04
C GLN A 98 -1.33 30.77 8.18
N CYS A 99 -0.94 29.65 8.77
CA CYS A 99 -1.61 29.04 9.90
C CYS A 99 -0.94 29.40 11.22
N ILE A 100 -1.74 29.53 12.26
CA ILE A 100 -1.23 29.76 13.62
C ILE A 100 -0.61 28.48 14.19
N GLN A 101 -1.17 27.31 13.81
CA GLN A 101 -0.69 26.00 14.22
C GLN A 101 -0.44 25.12 12.99
N ALA A 102 0.64 24.36 13.05
CA ALA A 102 0.89 23.32 12.06
C ALA A 102 -0.18 22.22 12.25
N GLY A 103 -0.90 21.92 11.18
CA GLY A 103 -1.81 20.78 11.16
C GLY A 103 -1.06 19.48 10.91
N THR A 104 -1.80 18.39 10.85
CA THR A 104 -1.26 17.05 10.63
C THR A 104 -2.10 16.27 9.63
N VAL A 105 -1.60 15.11 9.21
CA VAL A 105 -2.38 14.10 8.50
C VAL A 105 -2.39 12.81 9.30
N ARG A 106 -3.50 12.12 9.28
CA ARG A 106 -3.69 10.81 9.91
C ARG A 106 -4.17 9.82 8.86
N VAL A 107 -3.44 8.74 8.71
CA VAL A 107 -3.68 7.72 7.67
C VAL A 107 -3.91 6.37 8.34
N ARG A 108 -5.04 5.75 8.09
CA ARG A 108 -5.29 4.37 8.47
C ARG A 108 -4.56 3.46 7.50
N THR A 109 -3.70 2.63 8.03
CA THR A 109 -2.78 1.80 7.26
C THR A 109 -2.78 0.39 7.82
N LEU A 110 -2.80 -0.61 6.96
CA LEU A 110 -2.53 -1.98 7.32
C LEU A 110 -1.02 -2.16 7.39
N LEU A 111 -0.52 -2.49 8.57
CA LEU A 111 0.89 -2.78 8.83
C LEU A 111 1.06 -4.28 9.02
N ILE A 112 1.96 -4.87 8.26
CA ILE A 112 2.34 -6.28 8.37
C ILE A 112 3.81 -6.33 8.75
N SER A 113 4.13 -7.06 9.82
CA SER A 113 5.48 -7.26 10.35
C SER A 113 5.67 -8.71 10.79
N GLY A 114 6.76 -9.05 11.44
CA GLY A 114 7.02 -10.39 11.98
C GLY A 114 5.97 -10.88 12.96
N LEU A 115 5.31 -9.98 13.72
CA LEU A 115 4.23 -10.31 14.64
C LEU A 115 2.87 -10.51 13.96
N GLY A 116 2.76 -10.30 12.65
CA GLY A 116 1.53 -10.45 11.90
C GLY A 116 1.00 -9.13 11.37
N GLN A 117 -0.32 -9.04 11.23
CA GLN A 117 -1.01 -7.95 10.59
C GLN A 117 -1.84 -7.14 11.59
N SER A 118 -1.77 -5.81 11.53
CA SER A 118 -2.56 -4.91 12.36
C SER A 118 -2.94 -3.64 11.60
N GLU A 119 -4.09 -3.06 11.93
CA GLU A 119 -4.44 -1.73 11.47
C GLU A 119 -3.88 -0.68 12.43
N VAL A 120 -3.18 0.31 11.89
CA VAL A 120 -2.53 1.38 12.63
C VAL A 120 -2.89 2.73 12.02
N ILE A 121 -3.15 3.72 12.85
CA ILE A 121 -3.32 5.10 12.40
C ILE A 121 -1.96 5.79 12.51
N PHE A 122 -1.30 5.98 11.36
CA PHE A 122 -0.08 6.77 11.26
C PHE A 122 -0.42 8.25 11.30
N LYS A 123 0.24 8.97 12.17
CA LYS A 123 0.27 10.43 12.18
C LYS A 123 1.57 10.90 11.57
N LEU A 124 1.52 11.95 10.75
CA LEU A 124 2.71 12.54 10.12
C LEU A 124 3.78 12.83 11.18
N ASP A 125 5.02 12.46 10.88
CA ASP A 125 6.22 12.62 11.73
C ASP A 125 6.15 11.93 13.10
N THR A 126 5.25 10.96 13.28
CA THR A 126 5.15 10.20 14.52
C THR A 126 5.55 8.75 14.26
N PRO A 127 6.62 8.25 14.90
CA PRO A 127 7.06 6.88 14.72
C PRO A 127 6.12 5.86 15.35
N VAL A 128 5.97 4.72 14.70
CA VAL A 128 5.29 3.53 15.19
C VAL A 128 6.31 2.40 15.24
N SER A 129 6.48 1.81 16.42
CA SER A 129 7.43 0.71 16.62
C SER A 129 6.76 -0.64 16.41
N THR A 130 7.44 -1.51 15.69
CA THR A 130 7.19 -2.95 15.66
C THR A 130 8.22 -3.66 16.56
N GLU A 131 8.35 -4.98 16.44
CA GLU A 131 9.32 -5.74 17.24
C GLU A 131 10.78 -5.43 16.88
N ALA A 132 11.08 -5.19 15.61
CA ALA A 132 12.44 -5.02 15.11
C ALA A 132 12.63 -3.77 14.25
N GLU A 133 11.55 -3.09 13.90
CA GLU A 133 11.55 -1.90 13.05
C GLU A 133 10.79 -0.74 13.71
N GLU A 134 11.11 0.44 13.23
CA GLU A 134 10.35 1.67 13.45
C GLU A 134 9.87 2.20 12.10
N VAL A 135 8.57 2.48 11.99
CA VAL A 135 7.92 2.98 10.78
C VAL A 135 7.36 4.37 11.04
N THR A 136 7.74 5.33 10.21
CA THR A 136 7.29 6.73 10.33
C THR A 136 6.71 7.21 9.01
N LEU A 137 5.53 7.80 9.02
CA LEU A 137 4.99 8.54 7.88
C LEU A 137 5.69 9.89 7.81
N VAL A 138 6.60 10.08 6.84
CA VAL A 138 7.46 11.27 6.76
C VAL A 138 6.97 12.30 5.75
N LYS A 139 6.17 11.87 4.76
CA LYS A 139 5.67 12.81 3.76
C LYS A 139 4.35 12.36 3.16
N VAL A 140 3.52 13.34 2.86
CA VAL A 140 2.22 13.14 2.18
C VAL A 140 2.05 14.19 1.10
N THR A 141 1.83 13.74 -0.12
CA THR A 141 1.54 14.60 -1.28
C THR A 141 0.17 14.24 -1.88
N PRO A 142 -0.48 15.19 -2.58
CA PRO A 142 -0.09 16.57 -2.80
C PRO A 142 -0.17 17.41 -1.51
N GLU A 143 0.46 18.57 -1.54
CA GLU A 143 0.27 19.56 -0.49
C GLU A 143 -1.14 20.14 -0.56
N ARG A 144 -1.65 20.63 0.58
CA ARG A 144 -2.97 21.26 0.60
C ARG A 144 -2.91 22.66 0.02
N VAL A 145 -3.99 23.03 -0.67
CA VAL A 145 -4.26 24.39 -1.16
C VAL A 145 -5.61 24.81 -0.58
N ALA A 146 -5.73 26.04 -0.10
CA ALA A 146 -6.97 26.53 0.48
C ALA A 146 -8.14 26.42 -0.50
N GLY A 147 -9.29 25.95 0.00
CA GLY A 147 -10.49 25.76 -0.82
C GLY A 147 -10.44 24.60 -1.81
N LYS A 148 -9.35 23.81 -1.86
CA LYS A 148 -9.27 22.62 -2.72
C LYS A 148 -9.29 21.34 -1.89
N ASN A 149 -10.12 20.40 -2.33
CA ASN A 149 -10.17 19.06 -1.75
C ASN A 149 -9.24 18.12 -2.52
N ILE A 150 -8.47 17.30 -1.80
CA ILE A 150 -7.64 16.25 -2.37
C ILE A 150 -8.51 14.99 -2.47
N VAL A 151 -8.60 14.41 -3.66
CA VAL A 151 -9.31 13.14 -3.87
C VAL A 151 -8.46 11.99 -3.33
N PRO A 152 -9.04 10.96 -2.68
CA PRO A 152 -8.29 9.85 -2.07
C PRO A 152 -7.21 9.23 -2.96
N GLY A 153 -7.49 8.95 -4.22
CA GLY A 153 -6.53 8.38 -5.18
C GLY A 153 -5.37 9.29 -5.59
N GLN A 154 -5.38 10.56 -5.18
CA GLN A 154 -4.28 11.50 -5.46
C GLN A 154 -3.20 11.46 -4.37
N TYR A 155 -3.51 10.91 -3.19
CA TYR A 155 -2.54 10.85 -2.10
C TYR A 155 -1.37 9.92 -2.43
N ARG A 156 -0.17 10.38 -2.10
CA ARG A 156 1.09 9.64 -2.13
C ARG A 156 1.74 9.77 -0.78
N PHE A 157 2.19 8.66 -0.24
CA PHE A 157 2.79 8.58 1.09
C PHE A 157 4.24 8.12 0.97
N GLU A 158 5.09 8.70 1.81
CA GLU A 158 6.46 8.22 2.01
C GLU A 158 6.57 7.74 3.46
N PHE A 159 6.81 6.43 3.62
CA PHE A 159 7.07 5.83 4.92
C PHE A 159 8.56 5.54 5.04
N LYS A 160 9.14 6.03 6.12
CA LYS A 160 10.49 5.69 6.50
C LYS A 160 10.46 4.48 7.42
N VAL A 161 11.18 3.44 7.05
CA VAL A 161 11.38 2.24 7.85
C VAL A 161 12.82 2.21 8.31
N LYS A 162 13.04 2.02 9.61
CA LYS A 162 14.34 1.93 10.24
C LYS A 162 14.42 0.65 11.07
N LYS A 163 15.53 -0.09 10.95
CA LYS A 163 15.84 -1.19 11.87
C LYS A 163 16.21 -0.64 13.25
N ARG A 164 15.74 -1.32 14.29
CA ARG A 164 16.01 -0.99 15.70
C ARG A 164 17.16 -1.82 16.26
#